data_0ef11a08bec9aefa73122e344051783a
#
_entry.id   0ef11a08bec9aefa73122e344051783a
#
_cell.length_a   1.000
_cell.length_b   1.000
_cell.length_c   1.000
_cell.angle_alpha   90.00
_cell.angle_beta   90.00
_cell.angle_gamma   90.00
#
_symmetry.space_group_name_H-M   'P 1'
#
loop_
_entity.id
_entity.type
_entity.pdbx_description
1 polymer ?
#
loop_
_entity_poly.entity_id
_entity_poly.type
_entity_poly.pdbx_seq_one_letter_code
_entity_poly.pdbx_strand_id
1 'polypeptide(L)'
;LMHADIALPLLREARHRRIKTAIETCGCVPWETLKEAAQYLNYVLFDVKQMDSAKHREGTGVGNELILSNLKKLLTEFPNLHVQVRTPIIPGFNDNDEFAYALGEFLKGHENVGYEALPYHRLGTQKYDFLSRPYLMGDVSLPDGVAQRVQRIVDETRGAAPEAAK
;
A
#
# COMPACT_ATOMS: atom_id res chain seq x y z
N LEU A 1 4.01 0.00 12.24
CA LEU A 1 4.75 0.95 13.10
C LEU A 1 3.94 1.47 14.31
N MET A 2 2.83 0.84 14.65
CA MET A 2 2.04 1.21 15.85
C MET A 2 2.84 1.07 17.15
N HIS A 3 3.78 0.13 17.23
CA HIS A 3 4.72 -0.08 18.34
C HIS A 3 6.12 0.35 17.89
N ALA A 4 6.32 1.65 17.70
CA ALA A 4 7.58 2.23 17.25
C ALA A 4 8.71 1.99 18.26
N ASP A 5 8.38 1.99 19.54
CA ASP A 5 9.28 1.68 20.65
C ASP A 5 9.95 0.31 20.57
N ILE A 6 9.30 -0.65 19.88
CA ILE A 6 9.84 -1.99 19.59
C ILE A 6 10.45 -2.05 18.19
N ALA A 7 9.73 -1.53 17.19
CA ALA A 7 10.13 -1.68 15.78
C ALA A 7 11.41 -0.92 15.44
N LEU A 8 11.58 0.32 15.94
CA LEU A 8 12.75 1.14 15.62
C LEU A 8 14.06 0.55 16.17
N PRO A 9 14.15 0.10 17.43
CA PRO A 9 15.34 -0.59 17.92
C PRO A 9 15.69 -1.85 17.12
N LEU A 10 14.68 -2.66 16.72
CA LEU A 10 14.90 -3.85 15.91
C LEU A 10 15.45 -3.51 14.52
N LEU A 11 14.89 -2.51 13.84
CA LEU A 11 15.38 -2.05 12.54
C LEU A 11 16.82 -1.52 12.63
N ARG A 12 17.12 -0.76 13.67
CA ARG A 12 18.47 -0.23 13.93
C ARG A 12 19.48 -1.35 14.15
N GLU A 13 19.14 -2.35 14.97
CA GLU A 13 20.00 -3.50 15.24
C GLU A 13 20.20 -4.36 13.97
N ALA A 14 19.14 -4.61 13.20
CA ALA A 14 19.25 -5.32 11.93
C ALA A 14 20.18 -4.59 10.95
N ARG A 15 20.06 -3.26 10.85
CA ARG A 15 20.96 -2.42 10.04
C ARG A 15 22.40 -2.50 10.50
N HIS A 16 22.64 -2.47 11.83
CA HIS A 16 23.96 -2.59 12.42
C HIS A 16 24.61 -3.96 12.03
N ARG A 17 23.81 -5.01 12.03
CA ARG A 17 24.24 -6.36 11.62
C ARG A 17 24.27 -6.58 10.10
N ARG A 18 24.05 -5.54 9.29
CA ARG A 18 23.98 -5.60 7.82
C ARG A 18 22.90 -6.56 7.29
N ILE A 19 21.83 -6.75 8.04
CA ILE A 19 20.65 -7.50 7.62
C ILE A 19 19.76 -6.56 6.81
N LYS A 20 19.36 -6.98 5.61
CA LYS A 20 18.38 -6.23 4.81
C LYS A 20 17.01 -6.29 5.48
N THR A 21 16.33 -5.15 5.50
CA THR A 21 15.05 -4.97 6.20
C THR A 21 13.97 -4.49 5.26
N ALA A 22 12.77 -4.96 5.49
CA ALA A 22 11.56 -4.49 4.83
C ALA A 22 10.44 -4.34 5.86
N ILE A 23 9.51 -3.43 5.61
CA ILE A 23 8.26 -3.33 6.38
C ILE A 23 7.06 -3.35 5.44
N GLU A 24 5.93 -3.80 5.98
CA GLU A 24 4.61 -3.63 5.41
C GLU A 24 3.83 -2.62 6.26
N THR A 25 3.28 -1.59 5.61
CA THR A 25 2.58 -0.51 6.30
C THR A 25 1.60 0.22 5.38
N CYS A 26 0.53 0.79 5.93
CA CYS A 26 -0.26 1.81 5.23
C CYS A 26 0.23 3.24 5.51
N GLY A 27 1.26 3.41 6.33
CA GLY A 27 1.79 4.73 6.64
C GLY A 27 0.90 5.64 7.50
N CYS A 28 -0.17 5.11 8.13
CA CYS A 28 -1.06 5.88 9.01
C CYS A 28 -0.44 6.08 10.40
N VAL A 29 0.72 6.72 10.45
CA VAL A 29 1.51 7.05 11.65
C VAL A 29 2.09 8.46 11.50
N PRO A 30 2.53 9.13 12.60
CA PRO A 30 3.24 10.41 12.49
C PRO A 30 4.43 10.31 11.52
N TRP A 31 4.62 11.34 10.71
CA TRP A 31 5.70 11.37 9.72
C TRP A 31 7.07 11.05 10.32
N GLU A 32 7.38 11.65 11.48
CA GLU A 32 8.69 11.45 12.14
C GLU A 32 8.95 9.97 12.46
N THR A 33 7.93 9.21 12.84
CA THR A 33 8.04 7.77 13.08
C THR A 33 8.36 7.00 11.80
N LEU A 34 7.67 7.31 10.71
CA LEU A 34 7.91 6.68 9.41
C LEU A 34 9.28 7.08 8.85
N LYS A 35 9.64 8.36 8.99
CA LYS A 35 10.92 8.92 8.57
C LYS A 35 12.09 8.26 9.29
N GLU A 36 11.99 8.09 10.61
CA GLU A 36 13.01 7.39 11.38
C GLU A 36 13.16 5.92 10.94
N ALA A 37 12.04 5.21 10.74
CA ALA A 37 12.08 3.84 10.25
C ALA A 37 12.75 3.75 8.87
N ALA A 38 12.41 4.67 7.94
CA ALA A 38 12.91 4.68 6.58
C ALA A 38 14.45 4.72 6.48
N GLN A 39 15.12 5.33 7.45
CA GLN A 39 16.60 5.38 7.51
C GLN A 39 17.24 3.98 7.64
N TYR A 40 16.52 3.02 8.17
CA TYR A 40 17.00 1.66 8.41
C TYR A 40 16.46 0.63 7.40
N LEU A 41 15.57 1.06 6.48
CA LEU A 41 14.91 0.16 5.54
C LEU A 41 15.65 0.06 4.20
N ASN A 42 15.54 -1.11 3.57
CA ASN A 42 15.93 -1.34 2.18
C ASN A 42 14.71 -1.37 1.25
N TYR A 43 13.54 -1.72 1.79
CA TYR A 43 12.33 -1.93 1.03
C TYR A 43 11.09 -1.60 1.86
N VAL A 44 10.07 -1.03 1.23
CA VAL A 44 8.77 -0.76 1.87
C VAL A 44 7.65 -1.31 1.00
N LEU A 45 6.80 -2.14 1.59
CA LEU A 45 5.51 -2.53 1.04
C LEU A 45 4.46 -1.56 1.59
N PHE A 46 3.96 -0.65 0.73
CA PHE A 46 3.09 0.43 1.18
C PHE A 46 1.66 0.25 0.65
N ASP A 47 0.71 0.04 1.54
CA ASP A 47 -0.68 -0.19 1.17
C ASP A 47 -1.43 1.13 0.92
N VAL A 48 -1.93 1.32 -0.30
CA VAL A 48 -2.89 2.37 -0.67
C VAL A 48 -4.21 1.71 -1.04
N LYS A 49 -5.25 1.95 -0.25
CA LYS A 49 -6.53 1.24 -0.40
C LYS A 49 -7.58 2.03 -1.19
N GLN A 50 -7.55 3.36 -1.13
CA GLN A 50 -8.46 4.24 -1.85
C GLN A 50 -7.84 5.64 -1.99
N MET A 51 -8.05 6.30 -3.13
CA MET A 51 -7.57 7.67 -3.38
C MET A 51 -8.56 8.74 -2.91
N ASP A 52 -9.85 8.43 -2.90
CA ASP A 52 -10.89 9.29 -2.33
C ASP A 52 -10.95 9.14 -0.80
N SER A 53 -10.78 10.24 -0.06
CA SER A 53 -10.70 10.20 1.40
C SER A 53 -12.03 9.85 2.07
N ALA A 54 -13.16 10.24 1.50
CA ALA A 54 -14.47 9.91 2.04
C ALA A 54 -14.74 8.40 1.90
N LYS A 55 -14.49 7.84 0.71
CA LYS A 55 -14.58 6.39 0.46
C LYS A 55 -13.59 5.62 1.34
N HIS A 56 -12.35 6.14 1.49
CA HIS A 56 -11.36 5.50 2.36
C HIS A 56 -11.86 5.43 3.81
N ARG A 57 -12.44 6.52 4.31
CA ARG A 57 -13.00 6.58 5.68
C ARG A 57 -14.17 5.63 5.85
N GLU A 58 -15.03 5.52 4.85
CA GLU A 58 -16.16 4.57 4.88
C GLU A 58 -15.67 3.12 4.99
N GLY A 59 -14.66 2.74 4.20
CA GLY A 59 -14.16 1.37 4.16
C GLY A 59 -13.17 0.99 5.27
N THR A 60 -12.48 1.99 5.88
CA THR A 60 -11.38 1.72 6.83
C THR A 60 -11.53 2.41 8.20
N GLY A 61 -12.49 3.33 8.34
CA GLY A 61 -12.70 4.14 9.55
C GLY A 61 -11.86 5.42 9.62
N VAL A 62 -10.87 5.63 8.73
CA VAL A 62 -10.01 6.83 8.72
C VAL A 62 -9.87 7.39 7.31
N GLY A 63 -9.59 8.70 7.19
CA GLY A 63 -9.23 9.33 5.92
C GLY A 63 -7.84 8.90 5.44
N ASN A 64 -7.51 9.20 4.19
CA ASN A 64 -6.23 8.83 3.57
C ASN A 64 -5.22 9.99 3.50
N GLU A 65 -5.55 11.18 3.99
CA GLU A 65 -4.73 12.39 3.84
C GLU A 65 -3.33 12.20 4.43
N LEU A 66 -3.24 11.65 5.65
CA LEU A 66 -1.97 11.36 6.29
C LEU A 66 -1.20 10.27 5.54
N ILE A 67 -1.90 9.23 5.09
CA ILE A 67 -1.33 8.10 4.33
C ILE A 67 -0.67 8.60 3.05
N LEU A 68 -1.39 9.36 2.23
CA LEU A 68 -0.90 9.89 0.96
C LEU A 68 0.20 10.94 1.16
N SER A 69 0.06 11.80 2.18
CA SER A 69 1.11 12.75 2.56
C SER A 69 2.42 12.04 2.94
N ASN A 70 2.32 10.98 3.73
CA ASN A 70 3.48 10.20 4.16
C ASN A 70 4.11 9.44 2.99
N LEU A 71 3.30 8.86 2.09
CA LEU A 71 3.81 8.20 0.88
C LEU A 71 4.57 9.20 0.00
N LYS A 72 3.98 10.38 -0.27
CA LYS A 72 4.64 11.42 -1.07
C LYS A 72 5.98 11.83 -0.48
N LYS A 73 6.04 12.08 0.83
CA LYS A 73 7.29 12.43 1.53
C LYS A 73 8.31 11.30 1.44
N LEU A 74 7.87 10.04 1.63
CA LEU A 74 8.74 8.87 1.55
C LEU A 74 9.40 8.77 0.17
N LEU A 75 8.62 8.91 -0.91
CA LEU A 75 9.12 8.87 -2.29
C LEU A 75 10.08 10.02 -2.61
N THR A 76 9.86 11.20 -2.01
CA THR A 76 10.65 12.40 -2.30
C THR A 76 11.92 12.50 -1.44
N GLU A 77 11.81 12.22 -0.12
CA GLU A 77 12.92 12.40 0.81
C GLU A 77 13.87 11.18 0.82
N PHE A 78 13.41 10.01 0.34
CA PHE A 78 14.19 8.77 0.30
C PHE A 78 14.28 8.18 -1.11
N PRO A 79 14.89 8.86 -2.08
CA PRO A 79 14.89 8.45 -3.50
C PRO A 79 15.60 7.11 -3.75
N ASN A 80 16.45 6.65 -2.83
CA ASN A 80 17.16 5.37 -2.92
C ASN A 80 16.41 4.23 -2.20
N LEU A 81 15.31 4.51 -1.51
CA LEU A 81 14.48 3.51 -0.86
C LEU A 81 13.46 2.99 -1.87
N HIS A 82 13.48 1.69 -2.14
CA HIS A 82 12.47 1.08 -3.00
C HIS A 82 11.14 0.95 -2.27
N VAL A 83 10.08 1.53 -2.83
CA VAL A 83 8.73 1.49 -2.30
C VAL A 83 7.84 0.72 -3.27
N GLN A 84 7.29 -0.40 -2.84
CA GLN A 84 6.26 -1.13 -3.58
C GLN A 84 4.89 -0.72 -3.04
N VAL A 85 4.16 0.09 -3.79
CA VAL A 85 2.78 0.41 -3.48
C VAL A 85 1.91 -0.78 -3.86
N ARG A 86 1.05 -1.21 -2.93
CA ARG A 86 0.14 -2.34 -3.13
C ARG A 86 -1.29 -1.92 -2.86
N THR A 87 -2.20 -2.44 -3.67
CA THR A 87 -3.63 -2.21 -3.49
C THR A 87 -4.38 -3.53 -3.55
N PRO A 88 -4.97 -4.00 -2.43
CA PRO A 88 -5.99 -5.03 -2.49
C PRO A 88 -7.20 -4.51 -3.29
N ILE A 89 -7.49 -5.12 -4.43
CA ILE A 89 -8.61 -4.70 -5.29
C ILE A 89 -9.90 -5.31 -4.76
N ILE A 90 -10.71 -4.48 -4.13
CA ILE A 90 -11.93 -4.88 -3.43
C ILE A 90 -13.14 -4.52 -4.29
N PRO A 91 -14.02 -5.50 -4.61
CA PRO A 91 -15.21 -5.27 -5.42
C PRO A 91 -16.11 -4.14 -4.86
N GLY A 92 -16.48 -3.20 -5.74
CA GLY A 92 -17.32 -2.04 -5.40
C GLY A 92 -16.63 -0.94 -4.59
N PHE A 93 -15.32 -1.08 -4.30
CA PHE A 93 -14.59 -0.10 -3.50
C PHE A 93 -13.50 0.65 -4.29
N ASN A 94 -12.61 -0.08 -4.95
CA ASN A 94 -11.48 0.47 -5.69
C ASN A 94 -11.19 -0.29 -7.01
N ASP A 95 -12.14 -1.07 -7.48
CA ASP A 95 -12.07 -1.91 -8.68
C ASP A 95 -12.45 -1.16 -9.97
N ASN A 96 -12.31 0.16 -9.98
CA ASN A 96 -12.72 1.04 -11.08
C ASN A 96 -11.54 1.85 -11.65
N ASP A 97 -11.77 2.38 -12.86
CA ASP A 97 -10.75 3.11 -13.61
C ASP A 97 -10.41 4.47 -12.97
N GLU A 98 -11.38 5.13 -12.32
CA GLU A 98 -11.17 6.40 -11.62
C GLU A 98 -10.09 6.27 -10.53
N PHE A 99 -10.19 5.23 -9.71
CA PHE A 99 -9.18 4.90 -8.72
C PHE A 99 -7.81 4.66 -9.37
N ALA A 100 -7.78 3.85 -10.45
CA ALA A 100 -6.55 3.48 -11.12
C ALA A 100 -5.82 4.71 -11.73
N TYR A 101 -6.56 5.59 -12.41
CA TYR A 101 -6.01 6.84 -12.95
C TYR A 101 -5.50 7.76 -11.84
N ALA A 102 -6.28 7.96 -10.76
CA ALA A 102 -5.88 8.81 -9.65
C ALA A 102 -4.59 8.32 -8.97
N LEU A 103 -4.46 7.01 -8.79
CA LEU A 103 -3.25 6.42 -8.21
C LEU A 103 -2.06 6.54 -9.18
N GLY A 104 -2.25 6.26 -10.48
CA GLY A 104 -1.21 6.39 -11.49
C GLY A 104 -0.65 7.80 -11.56
N GLU A 105 -1.50 8.83 -11.60
CA GLU A 105 -1.09 10.24 -11.58
C GLU A 105 -0.37 10.62 -10.27
N PHE A 106 -0.79 10.06 -9.13
CA PHE A 106 -0.12 10.27 -7.85
C PHE A 106 1.31 9.70 -7.81
N LEU A 107 1.54 8.56 -8.47
CA LEU A 107 2.85 7.88 -8.49
C LEU A 107 3.77 8.37 -9.61
N LYS A 108 3.27 9.17 -10.53
CA LYS A 108 3.99 9.65 -11.71
C LYS A 108 5.23 10.48 -11.35
N GLY A 109 6.32 10.24 -12.06
CA GLY A 109 7.59 10.97 -11.86
C GLY A 109 8.45 10.45 -10.71
N HIS A 110 8.07 9.35 -10.04
CA HIS A 110 8.88 8.69 -9.04
C HIS A 110 9.47 7.39 -9.60
N GLU A 111 10.80 7.30 -9.71
CA GLU A 111 11.50 6.11 -10.26
C GLU A 111 11.69 5.01 -9.22
N ASN A 112 11.65 5.37 -7.93
CA ASN A 112 11.86 4.45 -6.80
C ASN A 112 10.58 3.74 -6.32
N VAL A 113 9.49 3.83 -7.09
CA VAL A 113 8.20 3.22 -6.75
C VAL A 113 7.77 2.16 -7.75
N GLY A 114 7.40 0.99 -7.25
CA GLY A 114 6.67 -0.05 -7.96
C GLY A 114 5.18 -0.02 -7.58
N TYR A 115 4.34 -0.67 -8.40
CA TYR A 115 2.92 -0.86 -8.08
C TYR A 115 2.52 -2.33 -8.26
N GLU A 116 1.61 -2.81 -7.40
CA GLU A 116 1.05 -4.15 -7.46
C GLU A 116 -0.43 -4.13 -7.08
N ALA A 117 -1.29 -4.50 -8.00
CA ALA A 117 -2.71 -4.74 -7.76
C ALA A 117 -2.90 -6.18 -7.25
N LEU A 118 -3.30 -6.34 -6.00
CA LEU A 118 -3.53 -7.64 -5.38
C LEU A 118 -5.00 -8.05 -5.60
N PRO A 119 -5.27 -9.16 -6.29
CA PRO A 119 -6.64 -9.64 -6.44
C PRO A 119 -7.29 -9.92 -5.08
N TYR A 120 -8.56 -9.53 -4.93
CA TYR A 120 -9.33 -9.85 -3.74
C TYR A 120 -9.40 -11.36 -3.49
N HIS A 121 -9.20 -11.76 -2.24
CA HIS A 121 -9.34 -13.15 -1.80
C HIS A 121 -9.97 -13.23 -0.40
N ARG A 122 -10.62 -14.35 -0.10
CA ARG A 122 -11.36 -14.58 1.15
C ARG A 122 -10.57 -15.35 2.23
N LEU A 123 -9.24 -15.43 2.11
CA LEU A 123 -8.40 -16.18 3.06
C LEU A 123 -8.45 -15.66 4.51
N GLY A 124 -8.90 -14.40 4.70
CA GLY A 124 -9.02 -13.77 6.01
C GLY A 124 -10.36 -13.99 6.75
N THR A 125 -11.35 -14.69 6.15
CA THR A 125 -12.72 -14.80 6.71
C THR A 125 -12.74 -15.44 8.09
N GLN A 126 -11.95 -16.49 8.32
CA GLN A 126 -11.85 -17.15 9.62
C GLN A 126 -11.44 -16.22 10.78
N LYS A 127 -10.72 -15.11 10.48
CA LYS A 127 -10.35 -14.13 11.51
C LYS A 127 -11.58 -13.40 12.06
N TYR A 128 -12.61 -13.21 11.23
CA TYR A 128 -13.85 -12.58 11.67
C TYR A 128 -14.59 -13.49 12.66
N ASP A 129 -14.62 -14.81 12.39
CA ASP A 129 -15.23 -15.80 13.29
C ASP A 129 -14.49 -15.83 14.64
N PHE A 130 -13.16 -15.85 14.63
CA PHE A 130 -12.34 -15.81 15.86
C PHE A 130 -12.54 -14.53 16.67
N LEU A 131 -12.86 -13.42 16.01
CA LEU A 131 -13.11 -12.13 16.65
C LEU A 131 -14.59 -11.91 16.99
N SER A 132 -15.46 -12.91 16.73
CA SER A 132 -16.91 -12.80 16.87
C SER A 132 -17.49 -11.60 16.14
N ARG A 133 -16.98 -11.30 14.94
CA ARG A 133 -17.39 -10.19 14.08
C ARG A 133 -18.04 -10.71 12.80
N PRO A 134 -19.15 -10.11 12.33
CA PRO A 134 -19.73 -10.49 11.06
C PRO A 134 -18.80 -10.12 9.90
N TYR A 135 -18.66 -11.02 8.92
CA TYR A 135 -17.99 -10.72 7.67
C TYR A 135 -18.95 -10.03 6.71
N LEU A 136 -18.75 -8.74 6.48
CA LEU A 136 -19.72 -7.88 5.78
C LEU A 136 -19.74 -8.07 4.25
N MET A 137 -18.65 -8.62 3.67
CA MET A 137 -18.52 -8.78 2.21
C MET A 137 -19.27 -10.00 1.63
N GLY A 138 -19.80 -10.89 2.48
CA GLY A 138 -20.54 -12.09 2.04
C GLY A 138 -19.75 -12.95 1.05
N ASP A 139 -20.40 -13.37 -0.05
CA ASP A 139 -19.80 -14.23 -1.11
C ASP A 139 -19.29 -13.45 -2.30
N VAL A 140 -18.98 -12.15 -2.15
CA VAL A 140 -18.46 -11.31 -3.24
C VAL A 140 -17.12 -11.85 -3.72
N SER A 141 -16.97 -11.93 -5.03
CA SER A 141 -15.72 -12.27 -5.72
C SER A 141 -15.34 -11.16 -6.70
N LEU A 142 -14.03 -10.97 -6.89
CA LEU A 142 -13.55 -10.06 -7.92
C LEU A 142 -13.68 -10.75 -9.28
N PRO A 143 -14.32 -10.13 -10.30
CA PRO A 143 -14.36 -10.68 -11.64
C PRO A 143 -12.95 -10.84 -12.23
N ASP A 144 -12.77 -11.88 -13.05
CA ASP A 144 -11.49 -12.12 -13.73
C ASP A 144 -11.04 -10.91 -14.56
N GLY A 145 -9.75 -10.63 -14.53
CA GLY A 145 -9.14 -9.53 -15.28
C GLY A 145 -9.26 -8.13 -14.67
N VAL A 146 -10.06 -7.93 -13.62
CA VAL A 146 -10.24 -6.59 -13.02
C VAL A 146 -8.94 -6.10 -12.37
N ALA A 147 -8.26 -6.94 -11.58
CA ALA A 147 -6.98 -6.55 -10.97
C ALA A 147 -5.93 -6.24 -12.04
N GLN A 148 -5.85 -7.04 -13.10
CA GLN A 148 -4.95 -6.81 -14.23
C GLN A 148 -5.27 -5.52 -14.98
N ARG A 149 -6.57 -5.17 -15.12
CA ARG A 149 -7.01 -3.90 -15.71
C ARG A 149 -6.53 -2.72 -14.86
N VAL A 150 -6.75 -2.76 -13.56
CA VAL A 150 -6.29 -1.72 -12.63
C VAL A 150 -4.77 -1.60 -12.68
N GLN A 151 -4.04 -2.71 -12.63
CA GLN A 151 -2.57 -2.73 -12.75
C GLN A 151 -2.11 -2.01 -14.01
N ARG A 152 -2.66 -2.39 -15.16
CA ARG A 152 -2.30 -1.81 -16.46
C ARG A 152 -2.56 -0.30 -16.51
N ILE A 153 -3.74 0.16 -16.06
CA ILE A 153 -4.08 1.60 -16.06
C ILE A 153 -3.11 2.39 -15.18
N VAL A 154 -2.78 1.89 -13.99
CA VAL A 154 -1.81 2.54 -13.11
C VAL A 154 -0.44 2.63 -13.77
N ASP A 155 0.04 1.52 -14.36
CA ASP A 155 1.36 1.47 -15.00
C ASP A 155 1.45 2.38 -16.22
N GLU A 156 0.45 2.39 -17.10
CA GLU A 156 0.37 3.29 -18.24
C GLU A 156 0.34 4.75 -17.81
N THR A 157 -0.46 5.07 -16.78
CA THR A 157 -0.64 6.46 -16.31
C THR A 157 0.62 7.00 -15.63
N ARG A 158 1.30 6.20 -14.82
CA ARG A 158 2.57 6.62 -14.19
C ARG A 158 3.76 6.63 -15.15
N GLY A 159 3.61 6.08 -16.35
CA GLY A 159 4.68 6.04 -17.37
C GLY A 159 5.66 4.89 -17.17
N ALA A 160 5.29 3.83 -16.43
CA ALA A 160 6.10 2.63 -16.33
C ALA A 160 5.93 1.77 -17.59
N ALA A 161 7.04 1.22 -18.10
CA ALA A 161 6.95 0.18 -19.11
C ALA A 161 6.23 -1.04 -18.51
N PRO A 162 5.32 -1.71 -19.26
CA PRO A 162 4.67 -2.92 -18.78
C PRO A 162 5.75 -3.96 -18.43
N GLU A 163 5.69 -4.49 -17.19
CA GLU A 163 6.56 -5.62 -16.83
C GLU A 163 6.30 -6.76 -17.81
N ALA A 164 7.38 -7.22 -18.47
CA ALA A 164 7.29 -8.40 -19.31
C ALA A 164 6.79 -9.56 -18.43
N ALA A 165 5.65 -10.13 -18.79
CA ALA A 165 5.08 -11.28 -18.08
C ALA A 165 6.14 -12.37 -17.91
N LYS A 166 6.50 -12.64 -16.65
CA LYS A 166 7.38 -13.74 -16.25
C LYS A 166 6.60 -15.03 -16.17
#